data_5634a076e7cbc4ce5a2ad950f62178c9
#
_entry.id   5634a076e7cbc4ce5a2ad950f62178c9
#
_cell.length_a   1.000
_cell.length_b   1.000
_cell.length_c   1.000
_cell.angle_alpha   90.00
_cell.angle_beta   90.00
_cell.angle_gamma   90.00
#
_symmetry.space_group_name_H-M   'P 1'
#
loop_
_entity.id
_entity.type
_entity.pdbx_description
1 polymer ?
#
loop_
_entity_poly.entity_id
_entity_poly.type
_entity_poly.pdbx_seq_one_letter_code
_entity_poly.pdbx_strand_id
1 'polypeptide(L)'
;MKNLIICAIFSFFITSEVLARSTGCKEGNCENGYGLWVYTDKTTYEGYWVGTKKHGQGTETWPNGYIYKGEFKNSEWSGQGTLTFPN
;
A
#
# COMPACT_ATOMS: atom_id res chain seq x y z
N MET A 1 -4.08 -12.15 35.67
CA MET A 1 -4.87 -13.08 35.07
C MET A 1 -5.66 -12.51 34.02
N LYS A 2 -6.53 -11.64 34.30
CA LYS A 2 -7.34 -11.08 33.29
C LYS A 2 -6.55 -10.45 32.20
N ASN A 3 -5.45 -9.85 32.53
CA ASN A 3 -4.65 -9.19 31.51
C ASN A 3 -4.14 -10.15 30.47
N LEU A 4 -3.78 -11.32 30.92
CA LEU A 4 -3.29 -12.29 29.97
C LEU A 4 -4.33 -12.70 28.98
N ILE A 5 -5.53 -12.84 29.45
CA ILE A 5 -6.61 -13.24 28.57
C ILE A 5 -6.86 -12.18 27.53
N ILE A 6 -6.84 -10.95 27.93
CA ILE A 6 -7.07 -9.86 27.02
C ILE A 6 -6.02 -9.85 25.94
N CYS A 7 -4.79 -10.08 26.30
CA CYS A 7 -3.74 -10.08 25.33
C CYS A 7 -3.94 -11.19 24.30
N ALA A 8 -4.37 -12.31 24.75
CA ALA A 8 -4.57 -13.42 23.83
C ALA A 8 -5.64 -13.10 22.83
N ILE A 9 -6.70 -12.50 23.27
CA ILE A 9 -7.76 -12.15 22.36
C ILE A 9 -7.28 -11.13 21.35
N PHE A 10 -6.51 -10.22 21.80
CA PHE A 10 -6.01 -9.20 20.95
C PHE A 10 -5.14 -9.78 19.83
N SER A 11 -4.31 -10.73 20.15
CA SER A 11 -3.49 -11.36 19.14
C SER A 11 -4.32 -12.03 18.08
N PHE A 12 -5.41 -12.60 18.49
CA PHE A 12 -6.26 -13.28 17.56
C PHE A 12 -6.84 -12.33 16.53
N PHE A 13 -7.20 -11.16 16.96
CA PHE A 13 -7.69 -10.16 16.05
C PHE A 13 -6.66 -9.77 15.02
N ILE A 14 -5.45 -9.61 15.44
CA ILE A 14 -4.39 -9.22 14.54
C ILE A 14 -4.25 -10.23 13.43
N THR A 15 -4.39 -11.50 13.75
CA THR A 15 -4.27 -12.51 12.75
C THR A 15 -5.34 -12.37 11.68
N SER A 16 -6.56 -12.12 12.10
CA SER A 16 -7.63 -11.96 11.14
C SER A 16 -7.39 -10.77 10.25
N GLU A 17 -6.92 -9.71 10.83
CA GLU A 17 -6.70 -8.53 10.04
C GLU A 17 -5.61 -8.70 9.04
N VAL A 18 -4.61 -9.46 9.36
CA VAL A 18 -3.53 -9.69 8.42
C VAL A 18 -4.07 -10.37 7.18
N LEU A 19 -4.97 -11.33 7.34
CA LEU A 19 -5.55 -11.97 6.19
C LEU A 19 -6.41 -11.02 5.40
N ALA A 20 -7.20 -10.21 6.08
CA ALA A 20 -8.08 -9.29 5.39
C ALA A 20 -7.29 -8.23 4.65
N ARG A 21 -6.05 -8.00 5.06
CA ARG A 21 -5.25 -6.94 4.46
C ARG A 21 -4.26 -7.47 3.46
N SER A 22 -4.47 -8.67 2.96
CA SER A 22 -3.61 -9.17 1.90
C SER A 22 -3.76 -8.33 0.66
N THR A 23 -4.89 -7.64 0.50
CA THR A 23 -5.06 -6.67 -0.56
C THR A 23 -5.67 -5.43 0.06
N GLY A 24 -5.63 -4.33 -0.68
CA GLY A 24 -6.18 -3.08 -0.21
C GLY A 24 -5.14 -2.26 0.53
N CYS A 25 -5.60 -1.33 1.33
CA CYS A 25 -4.70 -0.43 2.03
C CYS A 25 -4.08 -1.13 3.23
N LYS A 26 -2.78 -1.38 3.14
CA LYS A 26 -2.07 -2.08 4.20
C LYS A 26 -1.54 -1.17 5.27
N GLU A 27 -1.15 0.03 4.91
CA GLU A 27 -0.58 0.97 5.85
C GLU A 27 -0.96 2.38 5.47
N GLY A 28 -1.04 3.25 6.46
CA GLY A 28 -1.24 4.65 6.24
C GLY A 28 -2.65 5.01 5.84
N ASN A 29 -2.74 6.06 5.05
CA ASN A 29 -4.03 6.61 4.63
C ASN A 29 -4.10 6.60 3.12
N CYS A 30 -4.76 5.60 2.55
CA CYS A 30 -4.85 5.46 1.11
C CYS A 30 -6.01 6.25 0.53
N GLU A 31 -6.44 7.28 1.21
CA GLU A 31 -7.45 8.17 0.68
C GLU A 31 -6.91 9.58 0.58
N ASN A 32 -6.29 10.06 1.65
CA ASN A 32 -5.74 11.41 1.67
C ASN A 32 -4.53 11.42 2.57
N GLY A 33 -3.37 11.14 2.00
CA GLY A 33 -2.14 11.09 2.77
C GLY A 33 -1.21 10.06 2.19
N TYR A 34 -0.26 9.60 2.99
CA TYR A 34 0.72 8.62 2.55
C TYR A 34 0.24 7.22 2.95
N GLY A 35 0.23 6.32 2.00
CA GLY A 35 -0.26 4.98 2.29
C GLY A 35 0.27 3.93 1.33
N LEU A 36 0.19 2.68 1.76
CA LEU A 36 0.61 1.53 0.97
C LEU A 36 -0.62 0.72 0.59
N TRP A 37 -0.80 0.54 -0.71
CA TRP A 37 -1.93 -0.24 -1.23
C TRP A 37 -1.42 -1.45 -1.96
N VAL A 38 -2.06 -2.59 -1.74
CA VAL A 38 -1.73 -3.82 -2.44
C VAL A 38 -2.91 -4.23 -3.29
N TYR A 39 -2.68 -4.35 -4.59
CA TYR A 39 -3.73 -4.72 -5.54
C TYR A 39 -3.89 -6.23 -5.59
N THR A 40 -4.97 -6.68 -6.21
CA THR A 40 -5.25 -8.11 -6.24
C THR A 40 -4.22 -8.90 -7.02
N ASP A 41 -3.56 -8.28 -7.98
CA ASP A 41 -2.53 -8.95 -8.77
C ASP A 41 -1.16 -8.84 -8.12
N LYS A 42 -1.10 -8.33 -6.86
CA LYS A 42 0.12 -8.17 -6.10
C LYS A 42 0.93 -6.95 -6.47
N THR A 43 0.42 -6.11 -7.37
CA THR A 43 1.04 -4.81 -7.61
C THR A 43 0.89 -3.99 -6.33
N THR A 44 1.89 -3.20 -6.00
CA THR A 44 1.81 -2.34 -4.83
C THR A 44 2.05 -0.89 -5.21
N TYR A 45 1.43 0.01 -4.48
CA TYR A 45 1.72 1.43 -4.60
C TYR A 45 1.95 1.98 -3.21
N GLU A 46 3.09 2.63 -3.03
CA GLU A 46 3.41 3.28 -1.77
C GLU A 46 3.71 4.73 -2.06
N GLY A 47 2.90 5.63 -1.56
CA GLY A 47 3.08 7.03 -1.83
C GLY A 47 1.87 7.83 -1.38
N TYR A 48 1.72 8.99 -1.98
CA TYR A 48 0.68 9.91 -1.56
C TYR A 48 -0.60 9.70 -2.32
N TRP A 49 -1.71 10.01 -1.67
CA TRP A 49 -3.05 9.82 -2.18
C TRP A 49 -3.86 11.08 -1.96
N VAL A 50 -4.74 11.40 -2.91
CA VAL A 50 -5.70 12.47 -2.76
C VAL A 50 -7.02 11.95 -3.32
N GLY A 51 -8.05 11.90 -2.47
CA GLY A 51 -9.35 11.43 -2.90
C GLY A 51 -9.29 10.02 -3.47
N THR A 52 -8.55 9.13 -2.82
CA THR A 52 -8.37 7.74 -3.22
C THR A 52 -7.64 7.58 -4.56
N LYS A 53 -7.00 8.63 -5.05
CA LYS A 53 -6.22 8.54 -6.27
C LYS A 53 -4.76 8.79 -5.95
N LYS A 54 -3.87 8.10 -6.66
CA LYS A 54 -2.44 8.33 -6.49
C LYS A 54 -2.11 9.75 -6.90
N HIS A 55 -1.31 10.41 -6.10
CA HIS A 55 -1.01 11.80 -6.34
C HIS A 55 0.29 12.17 -5.66
N GLY A 56 1.14 12.94 -6.36
CA GLY A 56 2.42 13.32 -5.77
C GLY A 56 3.44 12.22 -5.91
N GLN A 57 4.37 12.16 -4.99
CA GLN A 57 5.44 11.17 -5.07
C GLN A 57 4.98 9.79 -4.66
N GLY A 58 5.39 8.79 -5.41
CA GLY A 58 5.03 7.42 -5.07
C GLY A 58 5.89 6.42 -5.79
N THR A 59 5.78 5.17 -5.36
CA THR A 59 6.51 4.05 -5.94
C THR A 59 5.53 2.93 -6.22
N GLU A 60 5.47 2.53 -7.49
CA GLU A 60 4.58 1.46 -7.89
C GLU A 60 5.44 0.27 -8.33
N THR A 61 5.14 -0.91 -7.78
CA THR A 61 5.92 -2.10 -8.06
C THR A 61 5.00 -3.18 -8.57
N TRP A 62 5.35 -3.76 -9.72
CA TRP A 62 4.55 -4.81 -10.34
C TRP A 62 5.16 -6.18 -10.09
N PRO A 63 4.36 -7.22 -10.10
CA PRO A 63 4.87 -8.57 -9.82
C PRO A 63 5.95 -9.02 -10.76
N ASN A 64 5.98 -8.51 -11.99
CA ASN A 64 6.99 -8.90 -12.96
C ASN A 64 8.32 -8.19 -12.74
N GLY A 65 8.41 -7.35 -11.72
CA GLY A 65 9.69 -6.72 -11.39
C GLY A 65 9.85 -5.30 -11.88
N TYR A 66 8.87 -4.77 -12.61
CA TYR A 66 8.95 -3.38 -13.04
C TYR A 66 8.66 -2.48 -11.84
N ILE A 67 9.33 -1.34 -11.77
CA ILE A 67 9.15 -0.40 -10.69
C ILE A 67 9.12 1.00 -11.27
N TYR A 68 8.07 1.75 -10.96
CA TYR A 68 8.02 3.16 -11.32
C TYR A 68 8.10 3.97 -10.04
N LYS A 69 9.04 4.92 -10.00
CA LYS A 69 9.20 5.79 -8.85
C LYS A 69 9.20 7.22 -9.35
N GLY A 70 8.23 8.01 -8.93
CA GLY A 70 8.14 9.37 -9.41
C GLY A 70 6.80 9.99 -9.07
N GLU A 71 6.37 10.88 -9.93
CA GLU A 71 5.19 11.68 -9.67
C GLU A 71 3.95 11.06 -10.28
N PHE A 72 2.85 11.23 -9.57
CA PHE A 72 1.54 10.75 -10.01
C PHE A 72 0.55 11.90 -9.95
N LYS A 73 -0.44 11.83 -10.82
CA LYS A 73 -1.55 12.76 -10.80
C LYS A 73 -2.78 12.02 -11.27
N ASN A 74 -3.81 12.00 -10.44
CA ASN A 74 -5.05 11.29 -10.76
C ASN A 74 -4.76 9.85 -11.16
N SER A 75 -3.91 9.19 -10.38
CA SER A 75 -3.56 7.78 -10.55
C SER A 75 -2.74 7.48 -11.79
N GLU A 76 -2.24 8.49 -12.48
CA GLU A 76 -1.41 8.28 -13.67
C GLU A 76 -0.04 8.86 -13.45
N TRP A 77 0.95 8.31 -14.15
CA TRP A 77 2.30 8.86 -14.09
C TRP A 77 2.25 10.29 -14.58
N SER A 78 3.00 11.16 -13.94
CA SER A 78 2.99 12.56 -14.27
C SER A 78 4.38 13.13 -14.01
N GLY A 79 4.69 14.24 -14.71
CA GLY A 79 5.94 14.90 -14.43
C GLY A 79 7.14 13.99 -14.60
N GLN A 80 7.98 13.94 -13.58
CA GLN A 80 9.22 13.19 -13.66
C GLN A 80 9.18 11.92 -12.86
N GLY A 81 9.80 10.89 -13.39
CA GLY A 81 9.86 9.63 -12.69
C GLY A 81 10.85 8.71 -13.38
N THR A 82 11.15 7.60 -12.74
CA THR A 82 12.09 6.62 -13.24
C THR A 82 11.40 5.27 -13.30
N LEU A 83 11.46 4.65 -14.47
CA LEU A 83 10.91 3.32 -14.65
C LEU A 83 12.07 2.34 -14.73
N THR A 84 12.09 1.38 -13.82
CA THR A 84 13.14 0.39 -13.73
C THR A 84 12.61 -0.93 -14.22
N PHE A 85 13.37 -1.57 -15.11
CA PHE A 85 12.99 -2.85 -15.68
C PHE A 85 13.68 -3.97 -14.93
N PRO A 86 13.08 -5.14 -14.85
CA PRO A 86 13.74 -6.27 -14.23
C PRO A 86 14.86 -6.75 -15.13
N ASN A 87 15.86 -7.39 -14.51
CA ASN A 87 16.97 -7.94 -15.28
C ASN A 87 16.57 -9.21 -15.97
#